data_c3e8e18fe3e36137e2e6599c88ad7f63
#
_entry.id   c3e8e18fe3e36137e2e6599c88ad7f63
#
_cell.length_a   1.000
_cell.length_b   1.000
_cell.length_c   1.000
_cell.angle_alpha   90.00
_cell.angle_beta   90.00
_cell.angle_gamma   90.00
#
_symmetry.space_group_name_H-M   'P 1'
#
loop_
_entity.id
_entity.type
_entity.pdbx_description
1 polymer ?
#
loop_
_entity_poly.entity_id
_entity_poly.type
_entity_poly.pdbx_seq_one_letter_code
_entity_poly.pdbx_strand_id
1 'polypeptide(L)'
;MFNAIRMDVYRLFKTKSTYIILVIMIALSVMGTGLMSVMTEMTEAEGQQVQTEQMSDNAGYAGDDDQLYEDTEGAQSQFSVSVSESDPDENDNSLLSFAMSDISGLQAGLFIIIFTVLFSMADINSGFIKSIGGQVKGRGVLIVSKMVAIAIFTAIVIIADFLTQLIAVNMFFDDAVVGSASEIVRLLSSQFVLNFALAVLMMAIAMIIKNNVVSMIIGVCMCSGIFELIFMGINYLMDKIGFNDFDINNILITGKIQSVTIGADASDIGYALLTAAIYIAVSVFAVYNVFKHRDI
;
A
#
# COMPACT_ATOMS: atom_id res chain seq x y z
N MET A 1 7.82 29.91 9.27
CA MET A 1 7.80 28.53 8.80
C MET A 1 7.82 27.54 9.95
N PHE A 2 8.79 27.55 10.85
CA PHE A 2 8.86 26.62 11.98
C PHE A 2 7.61 26.59 12.88
N ASN A 3 6.99 27.73 13.16
CA ASN A 3 5.79 27.77 14.00
C ASN A 3 4.58 27.05 13.35
N ALA A 4 4.43 27.10 12.04
CA ALA A 4 3.38 26.37 11.32
C ALA A 4 3.61 24.86 11.38
N ILE A 5 4.85 24.43 11.14
CA ILE A 5 5.22 22.99 11.24
C ILE A 5 4.97 22.47 12.65
N ARG A 6 5.43 23.21 13.68
CA ARG A 6 5.23 22.81 15.09
C ARG A 6 3.75 22.70 15.45
N MET A 7 2.94 23.60 14.91
CA MET A 7 1.49 23.60 15.13
C MET A 7 0.84 22.35 14.49
N ASP A 8 1.15 22.05 13.22
CA ASP A 8 0.59 20.89 12.52
C ASP A 8 1.05 19.57 13.14
N VAL A 9 2.32 19.47 13.52
CA VAL A 9 2.85 18.30 14.25
C VAL A 9 2.19 18.14 15.62
N TYR A 10 1.98 19.24 16.36
CA TYR A 10 1.25 19.17 17.62
C TYR A 10 -0.19 18.70 17.43
N ARG A 11 -0.88 19.19 16.39
CA ARG A 11 -2.24 18.77 16.04
C ARG A 11 -2.31 17.30 15.67
N LEU A 12 -1.32 16.78 14.92
CA LEU A 12 -1.22 15.38 14.57
C LEU A 12 -1.29 14.49 15.83
N PHE A 13 -0.49 14.79 16.85
CA PHE A 13 -0.46 14.00 18.10
C PHE A 13 -1.64 14.27 19.03
N LYS A 14 -2.35 15.40 18.90
CA LYS A 14 -3.53 15.72 19.70
C LYS A 14 -4.83 15.22 19.10
N THR A 15 -4.85 14.87 17.82
CA THR A 15 -6.06 14.44 17.12
C THR A 15 -6.37 12.97 17.44
N LYS A 16 -7.55 12.72 18.00
CA LYS A 16 -8.00 11.36 18.36
C LYS A 16 -8.06 10.42 17.15
N SER A 17 -8.38 10.95 15.96
CA SER A 17 -8.42 10.16 14.73
C SER A 17 -7.08 9.50 14.39
N THR A 18 -5.95 10.11 14.72
CA THR A 18 -4.61 9.56 14.52
C THR A 18 -4.46 8.20 15.23
N TYR A 19 -4.83 8.17 16.52
CA TYR A 19 -4.72 6.96 17.34
C TYR A 19 -5.75 5.91 16.95
N ILE A 20 -6.97 6.32 16.63
CA ILE A 20 -8.03 5.40 16.19
C ILE A 20 -7.62 4.69 14.90
N ILE A 21 -7.09 5.42 13.91
CA ILE A 21 -6.62 4.86 12.64
C ILE A 21 -5.48 3.86 12.89
N LEU A 22 -4.50 4.21 13.72
CA LEU A 22 -3.39 3.31 14.06
C LEU A 22 -3.87 2.03 14.77
N VAL A 23 -4.79 2.14 15.72
CA VAL A 23 -5.32 0.97 16.44
C VAL A 23 -6.09 0.05 15.49
N ILE A 24 -6.93 0.61 14.61
CA ILE A 24 -7.67 -0.17 13.63
C ILE A 24 -6.71 -0.86 12.64
N MET A 25 -5.67 -0.15 12.17
CA MET A 25 -4.65 -0.71 11.30
C MET A 25 -3.96 -1.90 11.96
N ILE A 26 -3.44 -1.74 13.18
CA ILE A 26 -2.79 -2.80 13.94
C ILE A 26 -3.72 -4.01 14.11
N ALA A 27 -4.98 -3.77 14.48
CA ALA A 27 -5.95 -4.84 14.68
C ALA A 27 -6.23 -5.62 13.38
N LEU A 28 -6.36 -4.93 12.26
CA LEU A 28 -6.60 -5.57 10.96
C LEU A 28 -5.35 -6.30 10.44
N SER A 29 -4.15 -5.76 10.67
CA SER A 29 -2.88 -6.39 10.30
C SER A 29 -2.69 -7.72 11.07
N VAL A 30 -2.87 -7.71 12.39
CA VAL A 30 -2.80 -8.94 13.22
C VAL A 30 -3.87 -9.95 12.83
N MET A 31 -5.09 -9.49 12.55
CA MET A 31 -6.18 -10.37 12.13
C MET A 31 -5.90 -11.00 10.75
N GLY A 32 -5.33 -10.24 9.83
CA GLY A 32 -4.92 -10.72 8.50
C GLY A 32 -3.87 -11.83 8.60
N THR A 33 -2.81 -11.61 9.39
CA THR A 33 -1.74 -12.60 9.61
C THR A 33 -2.28 -13.86 10.31
N GLY A 34 -3.16 -13.69 11.30
CA GLY A 34 -3.79 -14.83 11.99
C GLY A 34 -4.74 -15.63 11.09
N LEU A 35 -5.48 -14.97 10.19
CA LEU A 35 -6.29 -15.68 9.18
C LEU A 35 -5.42 -16.44 8.19
N MET A 36 -4.30 -15.85 7.78
CA MET A 36 -3.35 -16.50 6.88
C MET A 36 -2.77 -17.78 7.49
N SER A 37 -2.37 -17.75 8.77
CA SER A 37 -1.85 -18.94 9.46
C SER A 37 -2.87 -20.09 9.50
N VAL A 38 -4.14 -19.77 9.79
CA VAL A 38 -5.21 -20.78 9.78
C VAL A 38 -5.45 -21.35 8.37
N MET A 39 -5.40 -20.51 7.33
CA MET A 39 -5.53 -20.98 5.94
C MET A 39 -4.38 -21.90 5.53
N THR A 40 -3.15 -21.56 5.93
CA THR A 40 -1.97 -22.41 5.66
C THR A 40 -2.11 -23.78 6.32
N GLU A 41 -2.51 -23.83 7.60
CA GLU A 41 -2.77 -25.08 8.31
C GLU A 41 -3.86 -25.94 7.64
N MET A 42 -4.94 -25.30 7.14
CA MET A 42 -6.00 -26.01 6.43
C MET A 42 -5.51 -26.58 5.10
N THR A 43 -4.73 -25.83 4.34
CA THR A 43 -4.18 -26.27 3.06
C THR A 43 -3.19 -27.42 3.23
N GLU A 44 -2.34 -27.39 4.26
CA GLU A 44 -1.45 -28.48 4.61
C GLU A 44 -2.19 -29.74 5.01
N ALA A 45 -3.28 -29.59 5.77
CA ALA A 45 -4.12 -30.70 6.19
C ALA A 45 -4.85 -31.37 4.98
N GLU A 46 -5.35 -30.59 4.04
CA GLU A 46 -5.96 -31.10 2.80
C GLU A 46 -4.90 -31.74 1.88
N GLY A 47 -3.74 -31.13 1.73
CA GLY A 47 -2.63 -31.70 0.95
C GLY A 47 -2.16 -33.05 1.49
N GLN A 48 -2.11 -33.23 2.81
CA GLN A 48 -1.79 -34.52 3.43
C GLN A 48 -2.87 -35.58 3.22
N GLN A 49 -4.15 -35.19 3.21
CA GLN A 49 -5.24 -36.14 2.92
C GLN A 49 -5.19 -36.62 1.47
N VAL A 50 -4.97 -35.73 0.49
CA VAL A 50 -4.85 -36.09 -0.93
C VAL A 50 -3.65 -37.01 -1.18
N GLN A 51 -2.51 -36.76 -0.53
CA GLN A 51 -1.35 -37.65 -0.64
C GLN A 51 -1.61 -39.00 0.01
N THR A 52 -2.33 -39.08 1.11
CA THR A 52 -2.66 -40.33 1.79
C THR A 52 -3.66 -41.16 0.97
N GLU A 53 -4.63 -40.53 0.33
CA GLU A 53 -5.54 -41.22 -0.59
C GLU A 53 -4.85 -41.70 -1.87
N GLN A 54 -3.96 -40.89 -2.47
CA GLN A 54 -3.17 -41.34 -3.64
C GLN A 54 -2.20 -42.47 -3.31
N MET A 55 -1.63 -42.53 -2.10
CA MET A 55 -0.83 -43.66 -1.66
C MET A 55 -1.66 -44.91 -1.41
N SER A 56 -2.93 -44.78 -1.00
CA SER A 56 -3.86 -45.90 -0.82
C SER A 56 -4.33 -46.48 -2.14
N ASP A 57 -4.59 -45.66 -3.16
CA ASP A 57 -5.06 -46.10 -4.47
C ASP A 57 -3.93 -46.65 -5.37
N ASN A 58 -2.68 -46.23 -5.18
CA ASN A 58 -1.55 -46.73 -5.94
C ASN A 58 -1.06 -48.14 -5.55
N ALA A 59 -1.68 -48.77 -4.54
CA ALA A 59 -1.43 -50.19 -4.18
C ALA A 59 -2.21 -51.18 -5.03
N GLY A 60 -2.99 -50.76 -6.00
CA GLY A 60 -3.73 -51.65 -6.88
C GLY A 60 -4.07 -51.00 -8.21
N TYR A 61 -3.43 -51.38 -9.24
CA TYR A 61 -3.65 -51.22 -10.68
C TYR A 61 -2.56 -50.48 -11.45
N ALA A 62 -1.72 -51.26 -12.10
CA ALA A 62 -1.01 -50.87 -13.31
C ALA A 62 -2.00 -50.93 -14.49
N GLY A 63 -2.25 -49.82 -15.16
CA GLY A 63 -3.09 -49.78 -16.37
C GLY A 63 -3.03 -48.38 -17.01
N ASP A 64 -2.43 -48.34 -18.22
CA ASP A 64 -2.43 -47.25 -19.17
C ASP A 64 -3.80 -46.56 -19.26
N ASP A 65 -3.81 -45.21 -19.23
CA ASP A 65 -4.51 -44.44 -20.26
C ASP A 65 -4.23 -42.93 -20.09
N ASP A 66 -3.76 -42.36 -21.19
CA ASP A 66 -3.76 -40.92 -21.49
C ASP A 66 -5.15 -40.32 -21.35
N GLN A 67 -5.32 -39.16 -20.69
CA GLN A 67 -6.01 -38.00 -21.26
C GLN A 67 -6.46 -36.92 -20.27
N LEU A 68 -6.30 -35.68 -20.71
CA LEU A 68 -7.06 -34.47 -20.48
C LEU A 68 -6.99 -33.82 -19.08
N TYR A 69 -6.08 -32.85 -18.97
CA TYR A 69 -6.28 -31.69 -18.09
C TYR A 69 -6.97 -30.60 -18.92
N GLU A 70 -8.25 -30.41 -18.66
CA GLU A 70 -9.02 -29.24 -19.09
C GLU A 70 -8.66 -28.06 -18.19
N ASP A 71 -8.17 -26.99 -18.82
CA ASP A 71 -7.97 -25.67 -18.23
C ASP A 71 -9.27 -25.14 -17.63
N THR A 72 -9.33 -25.05 -16.32
CA THR A 72 -10.33 -24.23 -15.62
C THR A 72 -9.66 -23.01 -15.04
N GLU A 73 -9.28 -22.06 -15.91
CA GLU A 73 -9.02 -20.68 -15.49
C GLU A 73 -10.36 -20.02 -15.14
N GLY A 74 -10.77 -20.16 -13.90
CA GLY A 74 -11.93 -19.50 -13.34
C GLY A 74 -11.53 -18.41 -12.35
N ALA A 75 -11.74 -17.17 -12.77
CA ALA A 75 -11.96 -15.96 -11.96
C ALA A 75 -11.59 -16.06 -10.47
N GLN A 76 -10.32 -15.95 -10.15
CA GLN A 76 -9.88 -15.72 -8.79
C GLN A 76 -10.15 -14.25 -8.45
N SER A 77 -11.00 -14.05 -7.46
CA SER A 77 -11.31 -12.74 -6.88
C SER A 77 -10.01 -12.08 -6.40
N GLN A 78 -9.74 -10.86 -6.84
CA GLN A 78 -8.55 -10.05 -6.56
C GLN A 78 -8.43 -9.55 -5.10
N PHE A 79 -8.99 -10.27 -4.16
CA PHE A 79 -8.54 -10.25 -2.76
C PHE A 79 -7.62 -11.45 -2.52
N SER A 80 -6.79 -11.75 -3.48
CA SER A 80 -5.73 -12.72 -3.30
C SER A 80 -4.58 -12.01 -2.61
N VAL A 81 -4.39 -12.32 -1.34
CA VAL A 81 -3.05 -12.43 -0.80
C VAL A 81 -2.33 -13.35 -1.78
N SER A 82 -1.50 -12.78 -2.66
CA SER A 82 -0.70 -13.56 -3.58
C SER A 82 0.35 -14.29 -2.74
N VAL A 83 0.01 -15.49 -2.31
CA VAL A 83 1.00 -16.47 -1.97
C VAL A 83 1.66 -16.79 -3.30
N SER A 84 2.80 -16.17 -3.58
CA SER A 84 3.65 -16.61 -4.67
C SER A 84 3.94 -18.07 -4.40
N GLU A 85 3.51 -18.96 -5.30
CA GLU A 85 4.08 -20.29 -5.40
C GLU A 85 5.57 -20.09 -5.73
N SER A 86 6.39 -19.89 -4.71
CA SER A 86 7.82 -20.00 -4.77
C SER A 86 8.14 -21.49 -4.77
N ASP A 87 9.06 -21.90 -5.65
CA ASP A 87 9.59 -23.26 -5.73
C ASP A 87 9.85 -23.84 -4.35
N PRO A 88 9.51 -25.13 -4.08
CA PRO A 88 9.62 -25.75 -2.77
C PRO A 88 11.05 -25.86 -2.21
N ASP A 89 12.06 -25.35 -2.90
CA ASP A 89 13.48 -25.40 -2.49
C ASP A 89 14.01 -24.12 -1.82
N GLU A 90 13.25 -23.04 -1.74
CA GLU A 90 13.59 -21.85 -0.94
C GLU A 90 12.55 -21.66 0.16
N ASN A 91 12.92 -21.99 1.40
CA ASN A 91 12.17 -21.69 2.62
C ASN A 91 12.04 -20.17 2.82
N ASP A 92 11.20 -19.52 2.02
CA ASP A 92 10.93 -18.09 2.10
C ASP A 92 9.80 -17.76 3.09
N ASN A 93 9.73 -18.46 4.21
CA ASN A 93 9.01 -18.03 5.40
C ASN A 93 9.78 -16.89 6.09
N SER A 94 10.25 -15.92 5.31
CA SER A 94 10.92 -14.78 5.89
C SER A 94 9.88 -13.82 6.45
N LEU A 95 10.07 -13.41 7.71
CA LEU A 95 9.28 -12.38 8.37
C LEU A 95 9.15 -11.13 7.49
N LEU A 96 10.17 -10.86 6.69
CA LEU A 96 10.22 -9.75 5.75
C LEU A 96 9.20 -9.90 4.61
N SER A 97 8.92 -11.13 4.12
CA SER A 97 7.94 -11.34 3.06
C SER A 97 6.52 -11.01 3.54
N PHE A 98 6.15 -11.43 4.74
CA PHE A 98 4.85 -11.09 5.33
C PHE A 98 4.71 -9.58 5.58
N ALA A 99 5.73 -8.94 6.18
CA ALA A 99 5.70 -7.50 6.42
C ALA A 99 5.63 -6.69 5.11
N MET A 100 6.31 -7.14 4.06
CA MET A 100 6.28 -6.47 2.77
C MET A 100 4.96 -6.70 2.03
N SER A 101 4.31 -7.84 2.19
CA SER A 101 3.01 -8.10 1.56
C SER A 101 1.93 -7.12 2.01
N ASP A 102 1.86 -6.77 3.29
CA ASP A 102 0.90 -5.79 3.81
C ASP A 102 1.18 -4.37 3.30
N ILE A 103 2.46 -3.96 3.31
CA ILE A 103 2.85 -2.62 2.87
C ILE A 103 2.69 -2.48 1.36
N SER A 104 3.15 -3.46 0.58
CA SER A 104 3.03 -3.46 -0.88
C SER A 104 1.59 -3.73 -1.34
N GLY A 105 0.81 -4.50 -0.57
CA GLY A 105 -0.61 -4.74 -0.81
C GLY A 105 -1.52 -3.51 -0.59
N LEU A 106 -0.94 -2.32 -0.37
CA LEU A 106 -1.63 -1.03 -0.19
C LEU A 106 -2.52 -0.95 1.08
N GLN A 107 -2.45 -1.93 1.99
CA GLN A 107 -3.19 -1.89 3.25
C GLN A 107 -2.72 -0.70 4.09
N ALA A 108 -1.42 -0.54 4.32
CA ALA A 108 -0.85 0.62 4.99
C ALA A 108 -1.18 1.93 4.25
N GLY A 109 -1.12 1.91 2.92
CA GLY A 109 -1.48 3.04 2.04
C GLY A 109 -2.91 3.53 2.26
N LEU A 110 -3.87 2.63 2.45
CA LEU A 110 -5.27 2.97 2.73
C LEU A 110 -5.41 3.81 4.01
N PHE A 111 -4.76 3.41 5.11
CA PHE A 111 -4.81 4.15 6.37
C PHE A 111 -4.09 5.50 6.26
N ILE A 112 -2.99 5.56 5.52
CA ILE A 112 -2.27 6.81 5.23
C ILE A 112 -3.17 7.76 4.45
N ILE A 113 -3.91 7.28 3.45
CA ILE A 113 -4.85 8.08 2.65
C ILE A 113 -5.99 8.62 3.51
N ILE A 114 -6.65 7.77 4.30
CA ILE A 114 -7.75 8.18 5.16
C ILE A 114 -7.30 9.31 6.10
N PHE A 115 -6.17 9.12 6.76
CA PHE A 115 -5.60 10.15 7.63
C PHE A 115 -5.29 11.43 6.85
N THR A 116 -4.63 11.32 5.71
CA THR A 116 -4.20 12.47 4.89
C THR A 116 -5.40 13.30 4.44
N VAL A 117 -6.48 12.67 3.98
CA VAL A 117 -7.70 13.38 3.57
C VAL A 117 -8.34 14.07 4.76
N LEU A 118 -8.53 13.39 5.90
CA LEU A 118 -9.11 13.98 7.10
C LEU A 118 -8.28 15.15 7.62
N PHE A 119 -6.96 14.97 7.73
CA PHE A 119 -6.04 15.99 8.23
C PHE A 119 -5.95 17.22 7.31
N SER A 120 -5.91 17.00 5.99
CA SER A 120 -5.82 18.07 5.02
C SER A 120 -7.10 18.89 4.94
N MET A 121 -8.25 18.23 5.06
CA MET A 121 -9.55 18.88 4.98
C MET A 121 -10.01 19.53 6.29
N ALA A 122 -9.46 19.12 7.42
CA ALA A 122 -9.83 19.70 8.73
C ALA A 122 -9.69 21.22 8.78
N ASP A 123 -8.65 21.78 8.14
CA ASP A 123 -8.40 23.21 8.09
C ASP A 123 -9.31 23.97 7.12
N ILE A 124 -9.72 23.30 6.04
CA ILE A 124 -10.65 23.87 5.07
C ILE A 124 -12.04 23.93 5.69
N ASN A 125 -12.46 22.85 6.34
CA ASN A 125 -13.79 22.73 6.94
C ASN A 125 -13.96 23.63 8.19
N SER A 126 -12.89 23.82 8.97
CA SER A 126 -12.92 24.72 10.14
C SER A 126 -12.82 26.20 9.81
N GLY A 127 -12.59 26.55 8.54
CA GLY A 127 -12.34 27.94 8.14
C GLY A 127 -11.01 28.52 8.64
N PHE A 128 -10.16 27.68 9.23
CA PHE A 128 -8.86 28.06 9.81
C PHE A 128 -7.94 28.74 8.79
N ILE A 129 -7.98 28.28 7.53
CA ILE A 129 -7.21 28.89 6.43
C ILE A 129 -7.59 30.35 6.21
N LYS A 130 -8.88 30.72 6.38
CA LYS A 130 -9.34 32.11 6.24
C LYS A 130 -8.81 33.02 7.36
N SER A 131 -8.71 32.50 8.57
CA SER A 131 -8.26 33.28 9.73
C SER A 131 -6.73 33.49 9.76
N ILE A 132 -5.95 32.54 9.27
CA ILE A 132 -4.47 32.59 9.27
C ILE A 132 -3.91 33.13 7.95
N GLY A 133 -4.68 33.08 6.86
CA GLY A 133 -4.23 33.51 5.53
C GLY A 133 -3.67 34.93 5.46
N GLY A 134 -4.14 35.81 6.37
CA GLY A 134 -3.64 37.18 6.52
C GLY A 134 -2.38 37.32 7.39
N GLN A 135 -2.04 36.33 8.20
CA GLN A 135 -0.92 36.40 9.16
C GLN A 135 0.34 35.67 8.67
N VAL A 136 0.22 34.77 7.70
CA VAL A 136 1.35 33.95 7.18
C VAL A 136 1.95 34.63 5.95
N LYS A 137 3.26 34.88 5.98
CA LYS A 137 4.05 35.55 4.94
C LYS A 137 4.03 34.87 3.56
N GLY A 138 3.38 33.69 3.40
CA GLY A 138 3.25 32.96 2.13
C GLY A 138 2.36 31.72 2.27
N ARG A 139 1.44 31.54 1.34
CA ARG A 139 0.50 30.39 1.30
C ARG A 139 1.20 29.03 1.17
N GLY A 140 2.40 29.00 0.55
CA GLY A 140 3.22 27.79 0.42
C GLY A 140 3.71 27.22 1.77
N VAL A 141 3.86 28.06 2.80
CA VAL A 141 4.29 27.61 4.13
C VAL A 141 3.28 26.63 4.75
N LEU A 142 1.97 26.86 4.52
CA LEU A 142 0.91 25.98 5.00
C LEU A 142 0.92 24.62 4.29
N ILE A 143 1.27 24.59 3.00
CA ILE A 143 1.38 23.33 2.24
C ILE A 143 2.55 22.50 2.77
N VAL A 144 3.72 23.15 2.94
CA VAL A 144 4.93 22.48 3.44
C VAL A 144 4.73 21.96 4.87
N SER A 145 4.08 22.74 5.75
CA SER A 145 3.83 22.27 7.13
C SER A 145 2.93 21.04 7.17
N LYS A 146 1.93 20.94 6.30
CA LYS A 146 1.08 19.75 6.16
C LYS A 146 1.85 18.57 5.61
N MET A 147 2.68 18.78 4.59
CA MET A 147 3.52 17.71 4.04
C MET A 147 4.44 17.10 5.12
N VAL A 148 5.03 17.94 5.96
CA VAL A 148 5.87 17.46 7.07
C VAL A 148 5.05 16.64 8.08
N ALA A 149 3.85 17.08 8.44
CA ALA A 149 2.98 16.33 9.34
C ALA A 149 2.55 14.98 8.72
N ILE A 150 2.20 14.96 7.44
CA ILE A 150 1.85 13.74 6.69
C ILE A 150 3.07 12.81 6.59
N ALA A 151 4.28 13.33 6.33
CA ALA A 151 5.50 12.52 6.30
C ALA A 151 5.76 11.83 7.64
N ILE A 152 5.60 12.55 8.76
CA ILE A 152 5.75 11.98 10.09
C ILE A 152 4.70 10.88 10.33
N PHE A 153 3.45 11.11 9.95
CA PHE A 153 2.41 10.10 10.09
C PHE A 153 2.68 8.87 9.23
N THR A 154 3.08 9.04 7.98
CA THR A 154 3.46 7.94 7.08
C THR A 154 4.61 7.11 7.66
N ALA A 155 5.63 7.76 8.22
CA ALA A 155 6.72 7.07 8.90
C ALA A 155 6.22 6.25 10.12
N ILE A 156 5.34 6.84 10.94
CA ILE A 156 4.75 6.14 12.09
C ILE A 156 3.95 4.92 11.64
N VAL A 157 3.13 5.05 10.58
CA VAL A 157 2.31 3.95 10.05
C VAL A 157 3.21 2.81 9.57
N ILE A 158 4.20 3.07 8.71
CA ILE A 158 5.08 2.03 8.17
C ILE A 158 5.89 1.33 9.26
N ILE A 159 6.42 2.09 10.22
CA ILE A 159 7.16 1.50 11.35
C ILE A 159 6.22 0.68 12.25
N ALA A 160 5.03 1.19 12.54
CA ALA A 160 4.06 0.49 13.36
C ALA A 160 3.57 -0.80 12.69
N ASP A 161 3.32 -0.76 11.38
CA ASP A 161 2.93 -1.91 10.60
C ASP A 161 4.03 -2.99 10.59
N PHE A 162 5.26 -2.60 10.27
CA PHE A 162 6.41 -3.51 10.32
C PHE A 162 6.60 -4.15 11.71
N LEU A 163 6.51 -3.37 12.78
CA LEU A 163 6.62 -3.90 14.14
C LEU A 163 5.45 -4.84 14.49
N THR A 164 4.26 -4.53 14.02
CA THR A 164 3.06 -5.37 14.21
C THR A 164 3.24 -6.70 13.51
N GLN A 165 3.70 -6.70 12.27
CA GLN A 165 3.98 -7.93 11.52
C GLN A 165 5.11 -8.75 12.16
N LEU A 166 6.16 -8.09 12.65
CA LEU A 166 7.22 -8.76 13.37
C LEU A 166 6.70 -9.51 14.60
N ILE A 167 5.78 -8.91 15.36
CA ILE A 167 5.16 -9.54 16.52
C ILE A 167 4.18 -10.65 16.08
N ALA A 168 3.33 -10.37 15.09
CA ALA A 168 2.30 -11.30 14.62
C ALA A 168 2.91 -12.57 14.02
N VAL A 169 3.91 -12.43 13.15
CA VAL A 169 4.58 -13.59 12.54
C VAL A 169 5.28 -14.45 13.60
N ASN A 170 5.98 -13.86 14.57
CA ASN A 170 6.58 -14.62 15.68
C ASN A 170 5.54 -15.28 16.60
N MET A 171 4.29 -14.81 16.58
CA MET A 171 3.21 -15.38 17.41
C MET A 171 2.49 -16.55 16.71
N PHE A 172 2.38 -16.49 15.38
CA PHE A 172 1.61 -17.44 14.59
C PHE A 172 2.47 -18.45 13.81
N PHE A 173 3.77 -18.19 13.62
CA PHE A 173 4.69 -19.05 12.86
C PHE A 173 5.94 -19.35 13.70
N ASP A 174 6.25 -20.65 13.88
CA ASP A 174 7.33 -21.11 14.78
C ASP A 174 8.76 -20.90 14.21
N ASP A 175 8.94 -20.83 12.87
CA ASP A 175 10.24 -20.80 12.20
C ASP A 175 10.47 -19.54 11.34
N ALA A 176 10.08 -18.36 11.83
CA ALA A 176 10.23 -17.12 11.08
C ALA A 176 11.70 -16.66 11.00
N VAL A 177 12.27 -16.62 9.79
CA VAL A 177 13.63 -16.12 9.55
C VAL A 177 13.59 -14.60 9.36
N VAL A 178 14.37 -13.87 10.16
CA VAL A 178 14.55 -12.42 9.98
C VAL A 178 15.54 -12.18 8.86
N GLY A 179 15.10 -11.49 7.79
CA GLY A 179 15.96 -11.13 6.67
C GLY A 179 17.13 -10.19 7.04
N SER A 180 17.97 -9.86 6.06
CA SER A 180 19.12 -8.96 6.26
C SER A 180 18.68 -7.56 6.70
N ALA A 181 19.27 -7.01 7.75
CA ALA A 181 18.96 -5.66 8.23
C ALA A 181 19.15 -4.56 7.17
N SER A 182 20.11 -4.73 6.26
CA SER A 182 20.34 -3.79 5.14
C SER A 182 19.20 -3.81 4.13
N GLU A 183 18.62 -4.98 3.88
CA GLU A 183 17.50 -5.15 2.98
C GLU A 183 16.20 -4.58 3.57
N ILE A 184 15.96 -4.84 4.85
CA ILE A 184 14.84 -4.26 5.60
C ILE A 184 14.87 -2.73 5.52
N VAL A 185 16.01 -2.10 5.81
CA VAL A 185 16.14 -0.64 5.75
C VAL A 185 15.94 -0.11 4.33
N ARG A 186 16.48 -0.80 3.32
CA ARG A 186 16.33 -0.43 1.91
C ARG A 186 14.86 -0.46 1.48
N LEU A 187 14.15 -1.53 1.78
CA LEU A 187 12.75 -1.72 1.41
C LEU A 187 11.83 -0.75 2.17
N LEU A 188 11.97 -0.65 3.50
CA LEU A 188 11.16 0.27 4.31
C LEU A 188 11.36 1.73 3.91
N SER A 189 12.61 2.14 3.61
CA SER A 189 12.88 3.50 3.15
C SER A 189 12.27 3.78 1.78
N SER A 190 12.30 2.82 0.87
CA SER A 190 11.67 2.93 -0.46
C SER A 190 10.16 3.01 -0.35
N GLN A 191 9.55 2.12 0.44
CA GLN A 191 8.12 2.11 0.72
C GLN A 191 7.65 3.39 1.43
N PHE A 192 8.47 3.95 2.33
CA PHE A 192 8.18 5.24 2.94
C PHE A 192 8.05 6.36 1.89
N VAL A 193 9.00 6.46 0.95
CA VAL A 193 8.97 7.51 -0.07
C VAL A 193 7.78 7.33 -1.02
N LEU A 194 7.47 6.10 -1.42
CA LEU A 194 6.36 5.78 -2.31
C LEU A 194 5.00 6.07 -1.65
N ASN A 195 4.79 5.60 -0.42
CA ASN A 195 3.56 5.85 0.33
C ASN A 195 3.42 7.34 0.70
N PHE A 196 4.52 8.05 0.96
CA PHE A 196 4.50 9.49 1.14
C PHE A 196 4.09 10.23 -0.15
N ALA A 197 4.59 9.79 -1.33
CA ALA A 197 4.16 10.35 -2.60
C ALA A 197 2.66 10.13 -2.87
N LEU A 198 2.13 8.95 -2.55
CA LEU A 198 0.71 8.64 -2.60
C LEU A 198 -0.09 9.56 -1.66
N ALA A 199 0.39 9.77 -0.44
CA ALA A 199 -0.24 10.67 0.53
C ALA A 199 -0.27 12.13 0.04
N VAL A 200 0.82 12.63 -0.54
CA VAL A 200 0.89 13.99 -1.10
C VAL A 200 -0.05 14.15 -2.30
N LEU A 201 -0.16 13.13 -3.15
CA LEU A 201 -1.14 13.08 -4.24
C LEU A 201 -2.57 13.17 -3.69
N MET A 202 -2.91 12.39 -2.67
CA MET A 202 -4.23 12.40 -2.05
C MET A 202 -4.52 13.71 -1.31
N MET A 203 -3.52 14.33 -0.69
CA MET A 203 -3.63 15.68 -0.16
C MET A 203 -4.01 16.68 -1.27
N ALA A 204 -3.36 16.59 -2.43
CA ALA A 204 -3.65 17.46 -3.57
C ALA A 204 -5.08 17.25 -4.09
N ILE A 205 -5.51 16.02 -4.29
CA ILE A 205 -6.86 15.66 -4.72
C ILE A 205 -7.90 16.19 -3.72
N ALA A 206 -7.69 15.99 -2.40
CA ALA A 206 -8.60 16.44 -1.37
C ALA A 206 -8.74 17.97 -1.36
N MET A 207 -7.64 18.69 -1.50
CA MET A 207 -7.64 20.17 -1.53
C MET A 207 -8.27 20.75 -2.81
N ILE A 208 -8.20 20.03 -3.94
CA ILE A 208 -8.82 20.43 -5.21
C ILE A 208 -10.34 20.20 -5.15
N ILE A 209 -10.76 19.00 -4.75
CA ILE A 209 -12.18 18.56 -4.73
C ILE A 209 -12.95 19.26 -3.60
N LYS A 210 -12.31 19.56 -2.46
CA LYS A 210 -12.92 20.16 -1.26
C LYS A 210 -14.07 19.35 -0.64
N ASN A 211 -14.14 18.09 -0.91
CA ASN A 211 -15.13 17.19 -0.35
C ASN A 211 -14.45 15.97 0.25
N ASN A 212 -14.56 15.79 1.57
CA ASN A 212 -13.94 14.71 2.30
C ASN A 212 -14.39 13.34 1.78
N VAL A 213 -15.69 13.18 1.56
CA VAL A 213 -16.29 11.89 1.20
C VAL A 213 -15.81 11.46 -0.18
N VAL A 214 -15.89 12.36 -1.17
CA VAL A 214 -15.44 12.07 -2.54
C VAL A 214 -13.96 11.76 -2.58
N SER A 215 -13.12 12.54 -1.87
CA SER A 215 -11.68 12.30 -1.83
C SER A 215 -11.33 10.98 -1.15
N MET A 216 -12.07 10.59 -0.08
CA MET A 216 -11.89 9.30 0.57
C MET A 216 -12.28 8.14 -0.36
N ILE A 217 -13.42 8.26 -1.06
CA ILE A 217 -13.86 7.24 -2.01
C ILE A 217 -12.80 7.02 -3.10
N ILE A 218 -12.28 8.10 -3.70
CA ILE A 218 -11.19 8.00 -4.69
C ILE A 218 -9.98 7.27 -4.10
N GLY A 219 -9.56 7.65 -2.90
CA GLY A 219 -8.41 7.03 -2.24
C GLY A 219 -8.62 5.54 -1.94
N VAL A 220 -9.79 5.18 -1.42
CA VAL A 220 -10.17 3.78 -1.18
C VAL A 220 -10.19 2.99 -2.49
N CYS A 221 -10.80 3.53 -3.55
CA CYS A 221 -10.80 2.89 -4.87
C CYS A 221 -9.39 2.70 -5.44
N MET A 222 -8.45 3.63 -5.17
CA MET A 222 -7.05 3.49 -5.57
C MET A 222 -6.34 2.35 -4.85
N CYS A 223 -6.64 2.13 -3.57
CA CYS A 223 -6.00 1.08 -2.77
C CYS A 223 -6.70 -0.29 -2.85
N SER A 224 -7.97 -0.34 -3.27
CA SER A 224 -8.76 -1.58 -3.33
C SER A 224 -8.66 -2.34 -4.66
N GLY A 225 -7.75 -1.94 -5.56
CA GLY A 225 -7.62 -2.59 -6.87
C GLY A 225 -8.73 -2.29 -7.87
N ILE A 226 -9.77 -1.50 -7.50
CA ILE A 226 -10.86 -1.16 -8.43
C ILE A 226 -10.33 -0.44 -9.68
N PHE A 227 -9.36 0.45 -9.49
CA PHE A 227 -8.72 1.12 -10.62
C PHE A 227 -7.87 0.17 -11.46
N GLU A 228 -7.32 -0.89 -10.90
CA GLU A 228 -6.55 -1.91 -11.63
C GLU A 228 -7.41 -2.62 -12.67
N LEU A 229 -8.68 -2.91 -12.35
CA LEU A 229 -9.64 -3.45 -13.32
C LEU A 229 -9.87 -2.51 -14.50
N ILE A 230 -9.96 -1.20 -14.24
CA ILE A 230 -10.12 -0.19 -15.29
C ILE A 230 -8.83 -0.12 -16.12
N PHE A 231 -7.67 -0.16 -15.49
CA PHE A 231 -6.37 -0.09 -16.16
C PHE A 231 -6.07 -1.36 -16.96
N MET A 232 -6.48 -2.53 -16.49
CA MET A 232 -6.44 -3.77 -17.25
C MET A 232 -7.24 -3.64 -18.56
N GLY A 233 -8.44 -3.03 -18.50
CA GLY A 233 -9.22 -2.73 -19.69
C GLY A 233 -8.53 -1.75 -20.65
N ILE A 234 -7.84 -0.74 -20.12
CA ILE A 234 -7.07 0.22 -20.93
C ILE A 234 -5.85 -0.46 -21.55
N ASN A 235 -5.08 -1.25 -20.81
CA ASN A 235 -3.94 -2.01 -21.32
C ASN A 235 -4.39 -2.92 -22.48
N TYR A 236 -5.49 -3.67 -22.30
CA TYR A 236 -6.07 -4.50 -23.37
C TYR A 236 -6.43 -3.70 -24.62
N LEU A 237 -6.97 -2.49 -24.49
CA LEU A 237 -7.28 -1.62 -25.62
C LEU A 237 -6.01 -1.11 -26.31
N MET A 238 -4.98 -0.77 -25.53
CA MET A 238 -3.70 -0.29 -26.06
C MET A 238 -2.96 -1.40 -26.84
N ASP A 239 -2.96 -2.64 -26.33
CA ASP A 239 -2.42 -3.80 -27.04
C ASP A 239 -3.13 -4.01 -28.39
N LYS A 240 -4.45 -3.85 -28.43
CA LYS A 240 -5.24 -3.98 -29.65
C LYS A 240 -4.95 -2.89 -30.70
N ILE A 241 -4.47 -1.72 -30.26
CA ILE A 241 -4.09 -0.59 -31.12
C ILE A 241 -2.64 -0.72 -31.60
N GLY A 242 -1.85 -1.68 -31.04
CA GLY A 242 -0.48 -1.97 -31.44
C GLY A 242 0.60 -1.41 -30.50
N PHE A 243 0.22 -0.98 -29.30
CA PHE A 243 1.13 -0.55 -28.24
C PHE A 243 1.37 -1.70 -27.25
N ASN A 244 2.02 -2.78 -27.68
CA ASN A 244 2.19 -4.03 -26.92
C ASN A 244 3.08 -3.91 -25.66
N ASP A 245 3.88 -2.82 -25.54
CA ASP A 245 4.77 -2.59 -24.40
C ASP A 245 4.19 -1.57 -23.40
N PHE A 246 2.94 -1.14 -23.58
CA PHE A 246 2.34 -0.13 -22.71
C PHE A 246 1.68 -0.79 -21.51
N ASP A 247 2.25 -0.58 -20.33
CA ASP A 247 1.63 -0.98 -19.06
C ASP A 247 1.43 0.24 -18.16
N ILE A 248 0.16 0.57 -17.94
CA ILE A 248 -0.22 1.72 -17.12
C ILE A 248 0.19 1.55 -15.64
N ASN A 249 0.27 0.31 -15.14
CA ASN A 249 0.68 0.01 -13.76
C ASN A 249 2.12 0.46 -13.50
N ASN A 250 2.97 0.41 -14.52
CA ASN A 250 4.35 0.91 -14.43
C ASN A 250 4.46 2.43 -14.26
N ILE A 251 3.40 3.17 -14.56
CA ILE A 251 3.36 4.63 -14.42
C ILE A 251 2.72 5.04 -13.10
N LEU A 252 1.75 4.25 -12.62
CA LEU A 252 0.99 4.57 -11.41
C LEU A 252 1.81 4.40 -10.14
N ILE A 253 1.59 5.33 -9.18
CA ILE A 253 2.26 5.26 -7.89
C ILE A 253 1.85 4.00 -7.09
N THR A 254 0.59 3.55 -7.22
CA THR A 254 0.10 2.30 -6.60
C THR A 254 0.80 1.08 -7.17
N GLY A 255 0.95 0.98 -8.50
CA GLY A 255 1.71 -0.08 -9.15
C GLY A 255 3.19 -0.09 -8.74
N LYS A 256 3.79 1.10 -8.53
CA LYS A 256 5.17 1.18 -8.01
C LYS A 256 5.30 0.75 -6.55
N ILE A 257 4.29 1.00 -5.71
CA ILE A 257 4.27 0.48 -4.34
C ILE A 257 4.23 -1.05 -4.35
N GLN A 258 3.42 -1.64 -5.21
CA GLN A 258 3.29 -3.10 -5.35
C GLN A 258 4.54 -3.75 -5.98
N SER A 259 5.24 -3.07 -6.90
CA SER A 259 6.42 -3.62 -7.57
C SER A 259 7.69 -3.63 -6.70
N VAL A 260 7.76 -2.82 -5.63
CA VAL A 260 8.91 -2.78 -4.73
C VAL A 260 8.73 -3.80 -3.61
N THR A 261 9.13 -5.04 -3.89
CA THR A 261 9.09 -6.19 -2.99
C THR A 261 10.49 -6.73 -2.72
N ILE A 262 10.58 -7.86 -2.02
CA ILE A 262 11.83 -8.59 -1.79
C ILE A 262 12.38 -9.05 -3.14
N GLY A 263 13.71 -8.93 -3.30
CA GLY A 263 14.37 -9.30 -4.56
C GLY A 263 14.27 -8.24 -5.67
N ALA A 264 13.57 -7.11 -5.46
CA ALA A 264 13.52 -6.04 -6.44
C ALA A 264 14.93 -5.46 -6.72
N ASP A 265 15.28 -5.33 -7.99
CA ASP A 265 16.56 -4.80 -8.43
C ASP A 265 16.74 -3.34 -8.00
N ALA A 266 17.99 -2.94 -7.74
CA ALA A 266 18.30 -1.55 -7.37
C ALA A 266 17.89 -0.54 -8.46
N SER A 267 17.87 -0.94 -9.73
CA SER A 267 17.36 -0.16 -10.85
C SER A 267 15.87 0.11 -10.75
N ASP A 268 15.07 -0.91 -10.42
CA ASP A 268 13.62 -0.80 -10.32
C ASP A 268 13.20 0.06 -9.14
N ILE A 269 13.88 -0.08 -8.01
CA ILE A 269 13.73 0.80 -6.86
C ILE A 269 14.08 2.24 -7.25
N GLY A 270 15.16 2.45 -8.02
CA GLY A 270 15.56 3.77 -8.52
C GLY A 270 14.46 4.41 -9.39
N TYR A 271 13.90 3.67 -10.33
CA TYR A 271 12.78 4.14 -11.16
C TYR A 271 11.52 4.42 -10.34
N ALA A 272 11.21 3.59 -9.36
CA ALA A 272 10.07 3.81 -8.46
C ALA A 272 10.24 5.11 -7.64
N LEU A 273 11.41 5.35 -7.08
CA LEU A 273 11.72 6.57 -6.34
C LEU A 273 11.69 7.83 -7.22
N LEU A 274 12.16 7.74 -8.47
CA LEU A 274 12.07 8.83 -9.44
C LEU A 274 10.60 9.14 -9.75
N THR A 275 9.80 8.11 -9.97
CA THR A 275 8.34 8.26 -10.16
C THR A 275 7.69 8.95 -8.96
N ALA A 276 8.03 8.53 -7.73
CA ALA A 276 7.54 9.16 -6.51
C ALA A 276 7.91 10.66 -6.44
N ALA A 277 9.13 11.02 -6.79
CA ALA A 277 9.57 12.42 -6.81
C ALA A 277 8.77 13.27 -7.81
N ILE A 278 8.47 12.71 -9.00
CA ILE A 278 7.62 13.37 -10.00
C ILE A 278 6.21 13.58 -9.45
N TYR A 279 5.60 12.56 -8.84
CA TYR A 279 4.26 12.67 -8.24
C TYR A 279 4.21 13.74 -7.14
N ILE A 280 5.22 13.79 -6.27
CA ILE A 280 5.32 14.83 -5.23
C ILE A 280 5.40 16.22 -5.87
N ALA A 281 6.29 16.41 -6.86
CA ALA A 281 6.49 17.70 -7.51
C ALA A 281 5.21 18.19 -8.22
N VAL A 282 4.57 17.32 -8.99
CA VAL A 282 3.32 17.63 -9.71
C VAL A 282 2.19 17.96 -8.73
N SER A 283 2.03 17.15 -7.67
CA SER A 283 0.99 17.35 -6.66
C SER A 283 1.17 18.67 -5.90
N VAL A 284 2.40 18.98 -5.49
CA VAL A 284 2.71 20.26 -4.80
C VAL A 284 2.46 21.44 -5.72
N PHE A 285 2.87 21.34 -6.99
CA PHE A 285 2.63 22.39 -7.99
C PHE A 285 1.13 22.60 -8.23
N ALA A 286 0.34 21.54 -8.32
CA ALA A 286 -1.11 21.60 -8.48
C ALA A 286 -1.78 22.32 -7.28
N VAL A 287 -1.42 21.89 -6.06
CA VAL A 287 -1.95 22.53 -4.84
C VAL A 287 -1.55 23.99 -4.75
N TYR A 288 -0.30 24.31 -5.05
CA TYR A 288 0.19 25.70 -5.02
C TYR A 288 -0.60 26.59 -5.98
N ASN A 289 -0.84 26.14 -7.22
CA ASN A 289 -1.64 26.89 -8.21
C ASN A 289 -3.09 27.07 -7.75
N VAL A 290 -3.71 26.04 -7.20
CA VAL A 290 -5.08 26.13 -6.65
C VAL A 290 -5.15 27.15 -5.53
N PHE A 291 -4.18 27.19 -4.64
CA PHE A 291 -4.13 28.19 -3.55
C PHE A 291 -3.81 29.60 -4.04
N LYS A 292 -3.01 29.75 -5.12
CA LYS A 292 -2.65 31.06 -5.67
C LYS A 292 -3.83 31.78 -6.32
N HIS A 293 -4.67 31.03 -7.06
CA HIS A 293 -5.80 31.58 -7.82
C HIS A 293 -7.11 31.65 -7.01
N ARG A 294 -7.09 31.23 -5.76
CA ARG A 294 -8.26 31.37 -4.87
C ARG A 294 -8.21 32.71 -4.13
N ASP A 295 -9.18 33.56 -4.42
CA ASP A 295 -9.59 34.66 -3.54
C ASP A 295 -10.22 34.01 -2.30
N ILE A 296 -9.56 34.19 -1.15
CA ILE A 296 -10.01 33.70 0.17
C ILE A 296 -10.82 34.78 0.85
#